data_521706a7bcee34960fa9c94bf996d411
#
_entry.id   521706a7bcee34960fa9c94bf996d411
#
_cell.length_a   1.000
_cell.length_b   1.000
_cell.length_c   1.000
_cell.angle_alpha   90.00
_cell.angle_beta   90.00
_cell.angle_gamma   90.00
#
_symmetry.space_group_name_H-M   'P 1'
#
loop_
_entity.id
_entity.type
_entity.pdbx_description
1 polymer ?
#
loop_
_entity_poly.entity_id
_entity_poly.type
_entity_poly.pdbx_seq_one_letter_code
_entity_poly.pdbx_strand_id
1 'polypeptide(L)'
;PIMALTPPPSKASTFLYFLEKRLRYFNFFLKIMFKLYFISFFTLCSAYISSDEGIFGYWLTSGSIVKIENCNNLVCGKIITVFVEDGIDPNSILDKNNKNKSLRERTLVGVDLLSEFQINSNDQKAFKGGKIYDPRSGRTYNSNLYFKPSGNLKVEGCLRSFCRGEEWQPLIIEIKDDGTTEAKIKNSPRSN
;
A
#
# COMPACT_ATOMS: atom_id res chain seq x y z
N PRO A 1 -73.91 -52.26 -3.76
CA PRO A 1 -72.85 -51.30 -3.50
C PRO A 1 -73.02 -50.11 -4.51
N ILE A 2 -73.41 -48.98 -3.89
CA ILE A 2 -73.67 -47.75 -4.64
C ILE A 2 -72.30 -47.03 -4.83
N MET A 3 -71.78 -46.94 -6.08
CA MET A 3 -70.62 -46.12 -6.40
C MET A 3 -71.10 -44.68 -6.40
N ALA A 4 -70.57 -43.89 -5.46
CA ALA A 4 -70.71 -42.42 -5.48
C ALA A 4 -69.82 -41.84 -6.55
N LEU A 5 -70.39 -41.30 -7.64
CA LEU A 5 -69.72 -40.50 -8.63
C LEU A 5 -69.42 -39.11 -8.03
N THR A 6 -68.15 -38.82 -7.82
CA THR A 6 -67.72 -37.45 -7.48
C THR A 6 -67.92 -36.53 -8.67
N PRO A 7 -68.49 -35.33 -8.49
CA PRO A 7 -68.68 -34.40 -9.61
C PRO A 7 -67.32 -33.89 -10.12
N PRO A 8 -67.21 -33.58 -11.40
CA PRO A 8 -65.97 -33.05 -12.00
C PRO A 8 -65.64 -31.68 -11.37
N PRO A 9 -64.35 -31.37 -11.18
CA PRO A 9 -63.94 -30.10 -10.61
C PRO A 9 -64.42 -28.93 -11.43
N SER A 10 -64.97 -27.91 -10.77
CA SER A 10 -65.45 -26.70 -11.44
C SER A 10 -64.30 -25.97 -12.19
N LYS A 11 -64.61 -25.34 -13.34
CA LYS A 11 -63.62 -24.58 -14.10
C LYS A 11 -62.88 -23.51 -13.27
N ALA A 12 -63.47 -23.01 -12.18
CA ALA A 12 -62.89 -22.08 -11.25
C ALA A 12 -61.78 -22.70 -10.40
N SER A 13 -61.93 -23.98 -9.97
CA SER A 13 -60.91 -24.66 -9.17
C SER A 13 -59.66 -24.99 -9.99
N THR A 14 -59.84 -25.30 -11.26
CA THR A 14 -58.70 -25.55 -12.19
C THR A 14 -57.91 -24.27 -12.48
N PHE A 15 -58.61 -23.15 -12.63
CA PHE A 15 -57.98 -21.85 -12.87
C PHE A 15 -57.16 -21.38 -11.66
N LEU A 16 -57.68 -21.50 -10.45
CA LEU A 16 -56.98 -21.21 -9.18
C LEU A 16 -55.74 -22.08 -8.99
N TYR A 17 -55.80 -23.36 -9.32
CA TYR A 17 -54.64 -24.27 -9.26
C TYR A 17 -53.53 -23.86 -10.23
N PHE A 18 -53.84 -23.41 -11.45
CA PHE A 18 -52.86 -22.93 -12.39
C PHE A 18 -52.24 -21.60 -11.96
N LEU A 19 -53.00 -20.69 -11.38
CA LEU A 19 -52.51 -19.43 -10.82
C LEU A 19 -51.55 -19.66 -9.65
N GLU A 20 -51.87 -20.53 -8.69
CA GLU A 20 -50.98 -20.85 -7.57
C GLU A 20 -49.68 -21.52 -8.03
N LYS A 21 -49.75 -22.38 -9.03
CA LYS A 21 -48.58 -23.04 -9.60
C LYS A 21 -47.67 -22.02 -10.28
N ARG A 22 -48.26 -21.08 -11.01
CA ARG A 22 -47.49 -19.99 -11.69
C ARG A 22 -46.86 -19.03 -10.69
N LEU A 23 -47.52 -18.67 -9.63
CA LEU A 23 -46.98 -17.85 -8.53
C LEU A 23 -45.84 -18.53 -7.80
N ARG A 24 -45.90 -19.84 -7.55
CA ARG A 24 -44.82 -20.63 -6.95
C ARG A 24 -43.57 -20.68 -7.84
N TYR A 25 -43.74 -20.87 -9.16
CA TYR A 25 -42.64 -20.84 -10.10
C TYR A 25 -41.99 -19.43 -10.20
N PHE A 26 -42.82 -18.39 -10.21
CA PHE A 26 -42.34 -17.00 -10.23
C PHE A 26 -41.53 -16.66 -8.97
N ASN A 27 -42.02 -17.01 -7.80
CA ASN A 27 -41.29 -16.79 -6.54
C ASN A 27 -40.00 -17.65 -6.43
N PHE A 28 -40.00 -18.85 -6.97
CA PHE A 28 -38.81 -19.69 -7.06
C PHE A 28 -37.76 -19.09 -7.99
N PHE A 29 -38.18 -18.60 -9.15
CA PHE A 29 -37.30 -17.95 -10.12
C PHE A 29 -36.73 -16.65 -9.56
N LEU A 30 -37.53 -15.85 -8.88
CA LEU A 30 -37.09 -14.62 -8.22
C LEU A 30 -36.02 -14.89 -7.15
N LYS A 31 -36.20 -15.94 -6.34
CA LYS A 31 -35.21 -16.34 -5.33
C LYS A 31 -33.90 -16.82 -5.93
N ILE A 32 -33.92 -17.50 -7.06
CA ILE A 32 -32.71 -17.94 -7.78
C ILE A 32 -31.98 -16.74 -8.38
N MET A 33 -32.70 -15.83 -9.04
CA MET A 33 -32.14 -14.61 -9.61
C MET A 33 -31.51 -13.73 -8.52
N PHE A 34 -32.17 -13.61 -7.36
CA PHE A 34 -31.62 -12.85 -6.23
C PHE A 34 -30.33 -13.48 -5.67
N LYS A 35 -30.26 -14.81 -5.56
CA LYS A 35 -29.07 -15.54 -5.14
C LYS A 35 -27.91 -15.39 -6.15
N LEU A 36 -28.21 -15.49 -7.44
CA LEU A 36 -27.22 -15.33 -8.50
C LEU A 36 -26.68 -13.89 -8.56
N TYR A 37 -27.56 -12.90 -8.35
CA TYR A 37 -27.17 -11.48 -8.28
C TYR A 37 -26.28 -11.20 -7.06
N PHE A 38 -26.60 -11.79 -5.90
CA PHE A 38 -25.79 -11.66 -4.68
C PHE A 38 -24.41 -12.32 -4.82
N ILE A 39 -24.32 -13.48 -5.46
CA ILE A 39 -23.05 -14.18 -5.71
C ILE A 39 -22.20 -13.37 -6.71
N SER A 40 -22.79 -12.83 -7.77
CA SER A 40 -22.11 -11.99 -8.75
C SER A 40 -21.61 -10.67 -8.14
N PHE A 41 -22.39 -10.06 -7.24
CA PHE A 41 -22.00 -8.83 -6.57
C PHE A 41 -20.84 -9.06 -5.58
N PHE A 42 -20.82 -10.21 -4.89
CA PHE A 42 -19.75 -10.53 -3.93
C PHE A 42 -18.42 -10.91 -4.62
N THR A 43 -18.46 -11.50 -5.83
CA THR A 43 -17.24 -11.82 -6.59
C THR A 43 -16.59 -10.59 -7.25
N LEU A 44 -17.35 -9.53 -7.53
CA LEU A 44 -16.78 -8.27 -8.06
C LEU A 44 -16.09 -7.40 -6.98
N CYS A 45 -16.39 -7.61 -5.70
CA CYS A 45 -15.79 -6.81 -4.62
C CYS A 45 -14.40 -7.29 -4.20
N SER A 46 -13.95 -8.47 -4.68
CA SER A 46 -12.64 -9.05 -4.29
C SER A 46 -11.46 -8.63 -5.18
N ALA A 47 -11.65 -7.76 -6.18
CA ALA A 47 -10.63 -7.44 -7.18
C ALA A 47 -10.02 -6.04 -7.05
N TYR A 48 -10.30 -5.29 -5.99
CA TYR A 48 -9.69 -3.98 -5.77
C TYR A 48 -8.88 -3.92 -4.47
N ILE A 49 -7.95 -4.85 -4.30
CA ILE A 49 -6.74 -4.56 -3.54
C ILE A 49 -5.67 -4.20 -4.58
N SER A 50 -5.80 -3.02 -5.15
CA SER A 50 -4.67 -2.34 -5.76
C SER A 50 -3.75 -2.00 -4.59
N SER A 51 -2.70 -2.78 -4.39
CA SER A 51 -1.58 -2.33 -3.59
C SER A 51 -1.07 -1.08 -4.30
N ASP A 52 -1.36 0.08 -3.73
CA ASP A 52 -0.77 1.34 -4.16
C ASP A 52 0.74 1.18 -3.99
N GLU A 53 1.42 0.81 -5.10
CA GLU A 53 2.87 0.68 -5.18
C GLU A 53 3.50 2.08 -5.24
N GLY A 54 2.98 2.98 -4.40
CA GLY A 54 3.45 4.34 -4.26
C GLY A 54 4.85 4.41 -3.64
N ILE A 55 5.33 5.64 -3.48
CA ILE A 55 6.62 5.91 -2.82
C ILE A 55 6.61 5.59 -1.32
N PHE A 56 5.40 5.48 -0.71
CA PHE A 56 5.24 5.30 0.72
C PHE A 56 5.58 3.88 1.15
N GLY A 57 6.30 3.75 2.25
CA GLY A 57 6.74 2.47 2.80
C GLY A 57 8.19 2.49 3.25
N TYR A 58 8.78 1.30 3.39
CA TYR A 58 10.14 1.13 3.86
C TYR A 58 11.10 0.91 2.70
N TRP A 59 12.27 1.52 2.81
CA TRP A 59 13.30 1.52 1.79
C TRP A 59 14.65 1.17 2.38
N LEU A 60 15.33 0.21 1.77
CA LEU A 60 16.69 -0.16 2.09
C LEU A 60 17.66 0.76 1.35
N THR A 61 18.49 1.46 2.09
CA THR A 61 19.58 2.29 1.58
C THR A 61 20.93 1.59 1.77
N SER A 62 22.03 2.21 1.35
CA SER A 62 23.37 1.69 1.57
C SER A 62 23.78 1.62 3.07
N GLY A 63 23.13 2.35 3.96
CA GLY A 63 23.53 2.43 5.38
C GLY A 63 22.38 2.47 6.39
N SER A 64 21.12 2.36 5.93
CA SER A 64 19.97 2.50 6.81
C SER A 64 18.69 1.92 6.21
N ILE A 65 17.65 1.80 7.02
CA ILE A 65 16.27 1.66 6.56
C ILE A 65 15.57 3.00 6.77
N VAL A 66 14.92 3.48 5.71
CA VAL A 66 14.16 4.73 5.69
C VAL A 66 12.68 4.41 5.49
N LYS A 67 11.80 5.01 6.30
CA LYS A 67 10.36 5.00 6.07
C LYS A 67 9.98 6.28 5.34
N ILE A 68 9.37 6.15 4.18
CA ILE A 68 8.78 7.27 3.45
C ILE A 68 7.29 7.31 3.75
N GLU A 69 6.79 8.48 4.13
CA GLU A 69 5.39 8.71 4.51
C GLU A 69 4.88 10.08 4.07
N ASN A 70 3.57 10.27 4.18
CA ASN A 70 2.93 11.56 3.90
C ASN A 70 3.00 12.43 5.17
N CYS A 71 3.66 13.58 5.06
CA CYS A 71 3.79 14.57 6.12
C CYS A 71 3.12 15.88 5.66
N ASN A 72 1.85 16.08 6.04
CA ASN A 72 1.09 17.29 5.69
C ASN A 72 1.09 17.61 4.17
N ASN A 73 0.71 16.63 3.36
CA ASN A 73 0.70 16.68 1.89
C ASN A 73 2.08 16.82 1.22
N LEU A 74 3.14 16.53 1.95
CA LEU A 74 4.49 16.40 1.43
C LEU A 74 4.98 14.97 1.60
N VAL A 75 5.90 14.53 0.74
CA VAL A 75 6.64 13.28 0.95
C VAL A 75 7.81 13.59 1.87
N CYS A 76 7.90 12.88 2.97
CA CYS A 76 9.05 12.90 3.87
C CYS A 76 9.58 11.47 4.09
N GLY A 77 10.86 11.37 4.44
CA GLY A 77 11.53 10.10 4.71
C GLY A 77 12.34 10.17 6.00
N LYS A 78 12.07 9.26 6.93
CA LYS A 78 12.68 9.21 8.25
C LYS A 78 13.55 7.97 8.41
N ILE A 79 14.74 8.13 8.97
CA ILE A 79 15.63 7.00 9.32
C ILE A 79 14.96 6.17 10.43
N ILE A 80 14.72 4.90 10.17
CA ILE A 80 14.14 3.96 11.14
C ILE A 80 15.23 3.20 11.89
N THR A 81 16.29 2.83 11.18
CA THR A 81 17.48 2.21 11.77
C THR A 81 18.70 2.51 10.89
N VAL A 82 19.88 2.50 11.48
CA VAL A 82 21.17 2.57 10.78
C VAL A 82 21.90 1.24 10.90
N PHE A 83 22.67 0.87 9.89
CA PHE A 83 23.48 -0.35 9.96
C PHE A 83 24.76 -0.06 10.71
N VAL A 84 25.02 -0.88 11.68
CA VAL A 84 26.16 -0.82 12.60
C VAL A 84 26.80 -2.19 12.71
N GLU A 85 28.01 -2.26 13.23
CA GLU A 85 28.68 -3.51 13.54
C GLU A 85 27.96 -4.26 14.67
N ASP A 86 28.16 -5.58 14.74
CA ASP A 86 27.55 -6.41 15.77
C ASP A 86 27.89 -5.92 17.17
N GLY A 87 26.85 -5.86 18.02
CA GLY A 87 26.97 -5.40 19.39
C GLY A 87 26.88 -3.87 19.60
N ILE A 88 26.75 -3.09 18.53
CA ILE A 88 26.49 -1.65 18.63
C ILE A 88 24.98 -1.38 18.54
N ASP A 89 24.45 -0.57 19.47
CA ASP A 89 23.06 -0.11 19.38
C ASP A 89 22.92 0.95 18.28
N PRO A 90 22.09 0.75 17.25
CA PRO A 90 21.80 1.75 16.21
C PRO A 90 21.35 3.10 16.78
N ASN A 91 20.69 3.11 17.94
CA ASN A 91 20.23 4.33 18.59
C ASN A 91 21.39 5.14 19.24
N SER A 92 22.56 4.53 19.42
CA SER A 92 23.74 5.23 19.92
C SER A 92 24.45 6.09 18.87
N ILE A 93 24.10 5.92 17.59
CA ILE A 93 24.73 6.66 16.49
C ILE A 93 24.18 8.07 16.43
N LEU A 94 25.04 9.06 16.68
CA LEU A 94 24.67 10.47 16.76
C LEU A 94 24.92 11.23 15.44
N ASP A 95 24.18 12.31 15.25
CA ASP A 95 24.29 13.22 14.11
C ASP A 95 25.47 14.21 14.26
N LYS A 96 26.64 13.68 14.56
CA LYS A 96 27.85 14.44 14.99
C LYS A 96 28.31 15.48 13.98
N ASN A 97 28.07 15.26 12.68
CA ASN A 97 28.51 16.15 11.62
C ASN A 97 27.51 17.26 11.29
N ASN A 98 26.36 17.31 11.98
CA ASN A 98 25.34 18.32 11.72
C ASN A 98 25.91 19.72 11.77
N LYS A 99 25.58 20.56 10.79
CA LYS A 99 26.04 21.97 10.73
C LYS A 99 25.47 22.79 11.90
N ASN A 100 24.25 22.47 12.33
CA ASN A 100 23.72 23.01 13.57
C ASN A 100 24.27 22.23 14.78
N LYS A 101 25.10 22.87 15.58
CA LYS A 101 25.76 22.27 16.73
C LYS A 101 24.78 21.71 17.76
N SER A 102 23.59 22.32 17.93
CA SER A 102 22.57 21.87 18.88
C SER A 102 21.93 20.53 18.51
N LEU A 103 22.07 20.07 17.24
CA LEU A 103 21.53 18.81 16.75
C LEU A 103 22.55 17.67 16.74
N ARG A 104 23.81 17.91 17.17
CA ARG A 104 24.87 16.90 17.07
C ARG A 104 24.76 15.77 18.08
N GLU A 105 23.98 15.99 19.15
CA GLU A 105 23.75 15.00 20.19
C GLU A 105 22.47 14.17 19.97
N ARG A 106 21.67 14.50 18.94
CA ARG A 106 20.52 13.68 18.61
C ARG A 106 20.97 12.38 17.93
N THR A 107 20.24 11.29 18.17
CA THR A 107 20.44 10.05 17.41
C THR A 107 20.09 10.24 15.94
N LEU A 108 20.74 9.50 15.04
CA LEU A 108 20.39 9.45 13.61
C LEU A 108 19.06 8.74 13.38
N VAL A 109 18.70 7.77 14.22
CA VAL A 109 17.37 7.15 14.20
C VAL A 109 16.32 8.22 14.51
N GLY A 110 15.32 8.33 13.65
CA GLY A 110 14.29 9.36 13.74
C GLY A 110 14.58 10.67 13.00
N VAL A 111 15.78 10.85 12.43
CA VAL A 111 16.09 12.03 11.61
C VAL A 111 15.35 12.00 10.28
N ASP A 112 14.78 13.13 9.90
CA ASP A 112 14.20 13.32 8.57
C ASP A 112 15.31 13.42 7.52
N LEU A 113 15.42 12.39 6.70
CA LEU A 113 16.40 12.28 5.62
C LEU A 113 15.89 12.95 4.33
N LEU A 114 14.59 12.77 4.03
CA LEU A 114 13.90 13.36 2.90
C LEU A 114 12.84 14.33 3.38
N SER A 115 12.71 15.49 2.71
CA SER A 115 11.71 16.50 3.04
C SER A 115 11.32 17.36 1.82
N GLU A 116 10.24 18.11 1.95
CA GLU A 116 9.78 19.14 1.01
C GLU A 116 9.37 18.64 -0.40
N PHE A 117 9.23 17.34 -0.64
CA PHE A 117 8.74 16.85 -1.92
C PHE A 117 7.22 17.00 -2.01
N GLN A 118 6.75 17.65 -3.08
CA GLN A 118 5.34 17.81 -3.35
C GLN A 118 4.74 16.50 -3.83
N ILE A 119 3.56 16.14 -3.28
CA ILE A 119 2.77 15.03 -3.80
C ILE A 119 2.05 15.54 -5.05
N ASN A 120 2.48 15.06 -6.23
CA ASN A 120 1.83 15.39 -7.48
C ASN A 120 0.93 14.22 -7.90
N SER A 121 -0.38 14.45 -7.97
CA SER A 121 -1.35 13.44 -8.38
C SER A 121 -1.20 12.99 -9.84
N ASN A 122 -0.56 13.80 -10.69
CA ASN A 122 -0.44 13.55 -12.11
C ASN A 122 0.82 12.77 -12.52
N ASP A 123 1.86 12.77 -11.68
CA ASP A 123 3.11 12.02 -11.93
C ASP A 123 3.63 11.42 -10.62
N GLN A 124 3.28 10.17 -10.39
CA GLN A 124 3.76 9.40 -9.24
C GLN A 124 5.10 8.68 -9.52
N LYS A 125 5.67 8.83 -10.72
CA LYS A 125 6.94 8.20 -11.10
C LYS A 125 8.18 9.03 -10.73
N ALA A 126 8.01 10.33 -10.49
CA ALA A 126 9.08 11.22 -10.11
C ALA A 126 8.62 12.30 -9.12
N PHE A 127 9.45 12.57 -8.13
CA PHE A 127 9.27 13.66 -7.16
C PHE A 127 10.47 14.57 -7.24
N LYS A 128 10.28 15.83 -7.60
CA LYS A 128 11.36 16.78 -7.86
C LYS A 128 11.29 17.96 -6.89
N GLY A 129 12.45 18.57 -6.67
CA GLY A 129 12.55 19.84 -5.93
C GLY A 129 12.46 19.70 -4.42
N GLY A 130 12.54 18.51 -3.86
CA GLY A 130 12.65 18.30 -2.44
C GLY A 130 14.06 18.44 -1.92
N LYS A 131 14.28 17.96 -0.69
CA LYS A 131 15.56 18.00 0.03
C LYS A 131 15.96 16.62 0.51
N ILE A 132 17.29 16.40 0.54
CA ILE A 132 17.90 15.26 1.22
C ILE A 132 18.96 15.76 2.20
N TYR A 133 18.89 15.29 3.44
CA TYR A 133 19.91 15.48 4.45
C TYR A 133 20.96 14.37 4.35
N ASP A 134 22.23 14.70 4.34
CA ASP A 134 23.33 13.74 4.39
C ASP A 134 24.03 13.83 5.76
N PRO A 135 23.83 12.84 6.65
CA PRO A 135 24.45 12.82 7.98
C PRO A 135 25.97 12.77 7.94
N ARG A 136 26.57 12.23 6.88
CA ARG A 136 28.05 12.11 6.74
C ARG A 136 28.70 13.48 6.55
N SER A 137 28.03 14.38 5.84
CA SER A 137 28.52 15.75 5.62
C SER A 137 27.85 16.78 6.52
N GLY A 138 26.75 16.40 7.18
CA GLY A 138 25.88 17.27 7.97
C GLY A 138 25.20 18.37 7.16
N ARG A 139 24.96 18.13 5.86
CA ARG A 139 24.43 19.11 4.92
C ARG A 139 23.13 18.61 4.30
N THR A 140 22.30 19.56 3.91
CA THR A 140 21.09 19.31 3.12
C THR A 140 21.31 19.75 1.68
N TYR A 141 20.89 18.91 0.74
CA TYR A 141 21.00 19.13 -0.70
C TYR A 141 19.62 19.19 -1.35
N ASN A 142 19.52 19.84 -2.51
CA ASN A 142 18.34 19.66 -3.36
C ASN A 142 18.25 18.21 -3.79
N SER A 143 17.05 17.67 -3.93
CA SER A 143 16.88 16.25 -4.20
C SER A 143 15.76 15.98 -5.18
N ASN A 144 15.93 14.90 -5.95
CA ASN A 144 14.92 14.34 -6.81
C ASN A 144 14.84 12.82 -6.58
N LEU A 145 13.64 12.28 -6.71
CA LEU A 145 13.33 10.86 -6.55
C LEU A 145 12.73 10.35 -7.86
N TYR A 146 13.19 9.19 -8.32
CA TYR A 146 12.70 8.58 -9.56
C TYR A 146 12.49 7.09 -9.36
N PHE A 147 11.32 6.59 -9.75
CA PHE A 147 11.12 5.16 -9.82
C PHE A 147 11.83 4.55 -11.02
N LYS A 148 12.54 3.47 -10.76
CA LYS A 148 13.18 2.66 -11.79
C LYS A 148 12.22 1.54 -12.24
N PRO A 149 12.35 1.02 -13.46
CA PRO A 149 11.58 -0.16 -13.91
C PRO A 149 11.74 -1.38 -13.01
N SER A 150 12.88 -1.50 -12.30
CA SER A 150 13.14 -2.55 -11.31
C SER A 150 12.27 -2.46 -10.06
N GLY A 151 11.50 -1.39 -9.86
CA GLY A 151 10.80 -1.10 -8.62
C GLY A 151 11.65 -0.34 -7.60
N ASN A 152 12.96 -0.19 -7.82
CA ASN A 152 13.85 0.58 -6.96
C ASN A 152 13.54 2.08 -7.07
N LEU A 153 13.89 2.83 -6.04
CA LEU A 153 13.82 4.28 -6.00
C LEU A 153 15.22 4.86 -6.17
N LYS A 154 15.47 5.57 -7.27
CA LYS A 154 16.67 6.36 -7.42
C LYS A 154 16.49 7.66 -6.65
N VAL A 155 17.39 7.92 -5.70
CA VAL A 155 17.41 9.11 -4.84
C VAL A 155 18.66 9.91 -5.17
N GLU A 156 18.49 11.18 -5.58
CA GLU A 156 19.59 12.06 -5.97
C GLU A 156 19.69 13.24 -5.02
N GLY A 157 20.93 13.54 -4.58
CA GLY A 157 21.30 14.81 -3.94
C GLY A 157 22.09 15.68 -4.92
N CYS A 158 21.66 16.91 -5.10
CA CYS A 158 22.23 17.83 -6.09
C CYS A 158 22.91 19.04 -5.46
N LEU A 159 24.14 19.31 -5.88
CA LEU A 159 24.85 20.56 -5.59
C LEU A 159 25.01 21.36 -6.89
N ARG A 160 24.25 22.45 -7.05
CA ARG A 160 24.12 23.17 -8.31
C ARG A 160 23.68 22.23 -9.45
N SER A 161 24.50 22.08 -10.50
CA SER A 161 24.22 21.24 -11.66
C SER A 161 24.69 19.78 -11.51
N PHE A 162 25.39 19.44 -10.43
CA PHE A 162 25.92 18.10 -10.22
C PHE A 162 25.03 17.34 -9.23
N CYS A 163 24.48 16.21 -9.68
CA CYS A 163 23.70 15.30 -8.86
C CYS A 163 24.45 14.00 -8.66
N ARG A 164 24.42 13.49 -7.44
CA ARG A 164 24.86 12.13 -7.10
C ARG A 164 23.68 11.42 -6.44
N GLY A 165 23.55 10.14 -6.70
CA GLY A 165 22.46 9.38 -6.13
C GLY A 165 22.80 7.94 -5.90
N GLU A 166 21.94 7.28 -5.16
CA GLU A 166 21.94 5.84 -4.93
C GLU A 166 20.57 5.25 -5.26
N GLU A 167 20.50 3.95 -5.37
CA GLU A 167 19.25 3.23 -5.55
C GLU A 167 18.84 2.59 -4.22
N TRP A 168 17.60 2.88 -3.80
CA TRP A 168 16.96 2.30 -2.63
C TRP A 168 16.06 1.16 -3.06
N GLN A 169 16.12 0.06 -2.31
CA GLN A 169 15.28 -1.12 -2.58
C GLN A 169 14.04 -1.10 -1.69
N PRO A 170 12.85 -1.39 -2.24
CA PRO A 170 11.63 -1.43 -1.44
C PRO A 170 11.67 -2.62 -0.49
N LEU A 171 11.23 -2.39 0.78
CA LEU A 171 11.15 -3.42 1.83
C LEU A 171 9.71 -3.69 2.21
N ILE A 172 9.44 -4.95 2.54
CA ILE A 172 8.27 -5.38 3.30
C ILE A 172 8.75 -5.65 4.72
N ILE A 173 8.06 -5.09 5.70
CA ILE A 173 8.30 -5.35 7.11
C ILE A 173 7.21 -6.31 7.59
N GLU A 174 7.61 -7.50 8.02
CA GLU A 174 6.74 -8.52 8.58
C GLU A 174 6.97 -8.62 10.09
N ILE A 175 5.89 -8.57 10.85
CA ILE A 175 5.92 -8.83 12.30
C ILE A 175 5.48 -10.27 12.47
N LYS A 176 6.35 -11.10 13.04
CA LYS A 176 6.08 -12.52 13.32
C LYS A 176 5.22 -12.68 14.58
N ASP A 177 4.65 -13.85 14.76
CA ASP A 177 3.79 -14.16 15.91
C ASP A 177 4.51 -14.05 17.26
N ASP A 178 5.84 -14.20 17.26
CA ASP A 178 6.72 -14.01 18.43
C ASP A 178 7.07 -12.55 18.72
N GLY A 179 6.53 -11.60 17.93
CA GLY A 179 6.80 -10.17 18.02
C GLY A 179 8.10 -9.73 17.36
N THR A 180 8.87 -10.65 16.77
CA THR A 180 10.08 -10.28 16.03
C THR A 180 9.73 -9.66 14.68
N THR A 181 10.57 -8.73 14.23
CA THR A 181 10.39 -8.03 12.96
C THR A 181 11.40 -8.53 11.94
N GLU A 182 10.91 -8.91 10.76
CA GLU A 182 11.74 -9.31 9.63
C GLU A 182 11.54 -8.34 8.46
N ALA A 183 12.65 -7.89 7.86
CA ALA A 183 12.62 -7.04 6.67
C ALA A 183 13.01 -7.88 5.44
N LYS A 184 12.17 -7.87 4.40
CA LYS A 184 12.40 -8.58 3.12
C LYS A 184 12.38 -7.58 1.97
N ILE A 185 13.29 -7.77 1.00
CA ILE A 185 13.25 -6.99 -0.23
C ILE A 185 11.99 -7.36 -1.01
N LYS A 186 11.22 -6.35 -1.39
CA LYS A 186 10.03 -6.53 -2.21
C LYS A 186 10.45 -6.78 -3.66
N ASN A 187 10.57 -8.07 -4.05
CA ASN A 187 10.84 -8.47 -5.44
C ASN A 187 9.54 -8.37 -6.25
N SER A 188 9.26 -7.22 -6.83
CA SER A 188 8.16 -7.10 -7.79
C SER A 188 8.59 -6.19 -8.93
N PRO A 189 8.70 -6.72 -10.19
CA PRO A 189 8.80 -5.84 -11.34
C PRO A 189 7.50 -5.05 -11.44
N ARG A 190 7.57 -3.73 -11.52
CA ARG A 190 6.40 -2.92 -11.84
C ARG A 190 5.88 -3.31 -13.21
N SER A 191 4.63 -3.74 -13.28
CA SER A 191 3.92 -3.84 -14.55
C SER A 191 3.85 -2.45 -15.19
N ASN A 192 4.34 -2.36 -16.42
CA ASN A 192 4.27 -1.17 -17.26
C ASN A 192 2.82 -0.84 -17.61
#